data_9ed9422e5f25352fa575e87d2de6f18f
#
_entry.id   9ed9422e5f25352fa575e87d2de6f18f
#
_cell.length_a   1.000
_cell.length_b   1.000
_cell.length_c   1.000
_cell.angle_alpha   90.00
_cell.angle_beta   90.00
_cell.angle_gamma   90.00
#
_symmetry.space_group_name_H-M   'P 1'
#
loop_
_entity.id
_entity.type
_entity.pdbx_description
1 polymer ?
#
loop_
_entity_poly.entity_id
_entity_poly.type
_entity_poly.pdbx_seq_one_letter_code
_entity_poly.pdbx_strand_id
1 'polypeptide(L)'
;MEQSRESAVAPRRLLILGSTGSIGRQALEVLAAVPGCELVGLAAGSRDELLLEQAALHGVKHVCLRDAKAAAEAAARAPELLVLAGEAGVQELVSRAAADAAAAGLPLTVLNGIVGAAGLRATMAALEAGATLALANKESMVAGGPFVLDAARRSGSLILPVDSEHSALFQCIAAGGGGAGAAAPAAPALEELLLTGSGGPFRGLKAAELAAVTPAQALKHPNWSMGPKITIDSATLMNKGLEVIEAHYLFGVPYERITVVISPQSTVHSMARFADGAILAHLGVPDMRTPIGYALAYPERPALPMVKRLDLFATELTFQKPDTATFRCLALAEEAGRKAAIVAREAEVAGGAPRTVAAPIVLNAANEIAVQAFLDGRITFLAIPEIVEKCLTWLGDEPVDSLEDVYACDQEARRFAREAAGRN
;
A
#
# COMPACT_ATOMS: atom_id res chain seq x y z
N MET A 1 15.34 31.14 -26.67
CA MET A 1 16.27 30.10 -26.20
C MET A 1 15.80 29.66 -24.83
N GLU A 2 14.83 28.76 -24.82
CA GLU A 2 14.36 28.07 -23.63
C GLU A 2 15.28 26.90 -23.35
N GLN A 3 16.26 27.11 -22.48
CA GLN A 3 16.99 25.98 -21.89
C GLN A 3 15.98 25.27 -20.99
N SER A 4 15.42 24.16 -21.49
CA SER A 4 14.78 23.15 -20.67
C SER A 4 15.73 22.81 -19.53
N ARG A 5 15.42 23.23 -18.32
CA ARG A 5 16.00 22.63 -17.11
C ARG A 5 15.54 21.17 -17.10
N GLU A 6 16.29 20.29 -17.73
CA GLU A 6 16.20 18.87 -17.46
C GLU A 6 16.54 18.72 -15.96
N SER A 7 15.53 18.55 -15.14
CA SER A 7 15.68 18.13 -13.75
C SER A 7 16.24 16.71 -13.82
N ALA A 8 17.57 16.59 -13.69
CA ALA A 8 18.24 15.32 -13.76
C ALA A 8 17.98 14.57 -12.44
N VAL A 9 17.08 13.61 -12.50
CA VAL A 9 16.91 12.63 -11.40
C VAL A 9 18.24 11.96 -11.14
N ALA A 10 18.70 11.93 -9.89
CA ALA A 10 19.97 11.31 -9.54
C ALA A 10 19.96 9.81 -9.92
N PRO A 11 21.05 9.29 -10.53
CA PRO A 11 21.12 7.88 -10.93
C PRO A 11 20.86 6.94 -9.76
N ARG A 12 20.05 5.88 -10.00
CA ARG A 12 19.69 4.87 -9.00
C ARG A 12 19.37 3.54 -9.63
N ARG A 13 19.49 2.48 -8.84
CA ARG A 13 19.00 1.14 -9.18
C ARG A 13 17.55 1.00 -8.75
N LEU A 14 16.74 0.31 -9.55
CA LEU A 14 15.33 0.03 -9.27
C LEU A 14 15.09 -1.48 -9.28
N LEU A 15 14.43 -1.97 -8.23
CA LEU A 15 13.85 -3.31 -8.16
C LEU A 15 12.33 -3.19 -8.07
N ILE A 16 11.59 -3.92 -8.91
CA ILE A 16 10.12 -3.93 -8.88
C ILE A 16 9.62 -5.29 -8.40
N LEU A 17 8.97 -5.31 -7.24
CA LEU A 17 8.31 -6.47 -6.68
C LEU A 17 6.81 -6.40 -6.99
N GLY A 18 6.28 -7.41 -7.70
CA GLY A 18 4.91 -7.40 -8.23
C GLY A 18 4.79 -6.78 -9.63
N SER A 19 5.80 -6.94 -10.47
CA SER A 19 5.94 -6.28 -11.79
C SER A 19 4.78 -6.57 -12.76
N THR A 20 4.17 -7.75 -12.69
CA THR A 20 3.05 -8.15 -13.54
C THR A 20 1.68 -7.68 -13.04
N GLY A 21 1.63 -7.08 -11.83
CA GLY A 21 0.45 -6.47 -11.25
C GLY A 21 0.13 -5.09 -11.84
N SER A 22 -0.96 -4.47 -11.38
CA SER A 22 -1.36 -3.12 -11.86
C SER A 22 -0.29 -2.07 -11.58
N ILE A 23 0.23 -2.02 -10.34
CA ILE A 23 1.26 -1.06 -9.94
C ILE A 23 2.57 -1.30 -10.70
N GLY A 24 3.03 -2.56 -10.77
CA GLY A 24 4.28 -2.88 -11.45
C GLY A 24 4.29 -2.55 -12.94
N ARG A 25 3.17 -2.83 -13.65
CA ARG A 25 3.05 -2.45 -15.07
C ARG A 25 3.09 -0.94 -15.27
N GLN A 26 2.37 -0.19 -14.45
CA GLN A 26 2.39 1.28 -14.51
C GLN A 26 3.77 1.85 -14.11
N ALA A 27 4.49 1.18 -13.20
CA ALA A 27 5.86 1.57 -12.88
C ALA A 27 6.81 1.40 -14.07
N LEU A 28 6.66 0.32 -14.85
CA LEU A 28 7.43 0.11 -16.08
C LEU A 28 7.09 1.17 -17.16
N GLU A 29 5.82 1.58 -17.27
CA GLU A 29 5.42 2.69 -18.17
C GLU A 29 6.05 4.01 -17.72
N VAL A 30 6.09 4.28 -16.43
CA VAL A 30 6.64 5.51 -15.84
C VAL A 30 8.17 5.55 -15.96
N LEU A 31 8.83 4.40 -15.95
CA LEU A 31 10.30 4.30 -15.97
C LEU A 31 10.93 5.07 -17.13
N ALA A 32 10.30 5.08 -18.30
CA ALA A 32 10.75 5.83 -19.46
C ALA A 32 10.76 7.36 -19.23
N ALA A 33 9.97 7.85 -18.28
CA ALA A 33 9.88 9.27 -17.90
C ALA A 33 10.73 9.63 -16.67
N VAL A 34 11.48 8.66 -16.11
CA VAL A 34 12.36 8.85 -14.94
C VAL A 34 13.81 8.53 -15.35
N PRO A 35 14.52 9.44 -16.03
CA PRO A 35 15.89 9.20 -16.49
C PRO A 35 16.83 8.95 -15.31
N GLY A 36 17.83 8.08 -15.52
CA GLY A 36 18.78 7.69 -14.48
C GLY A 36 18.31 6.55 -13.58
N CYS A 37 17.09 6.06 -13.75
CA CYS A 37 16.55 4.91 -12.99
C CYS A 37 16.82 3.62 -13.79
N GLU A 38 17.75 2.78 -13.33
CA GLU A 38 18.12 1.52 -14.00
C GLU A 38 17.45 0.33 -13.32
N LEU A 39 16.66 -0.42 -14.10
CA LEU A 39 15.93 -1.59 -13.62
C LEU A 39 16.88 -2.79 -13.51
N VAL A 40 17.04 -3.32 -12.27
CA VAL A 40 17.99 -4.42 -11.99
C VAL A 40 17.32 -5.75 -11.67
N GLY A 41 16.02 -5.75 -11.37
CA GLY A 41 15.31 -6.99 -11.05
C GLY A 41 13.79 -6.84 -11.10
N LEU A 42 13.11 -7.96 -11.33
CA LEU A 42 11.66 -8.05 -11.38
C LEU A 42 11.17 -9.26 -10.57
N ALA A 43 10.10 -9.10 -9.81
CA ALA A 43 9.42 -10.24 -9.18
C ALA A 43 7.93 -10.25 -9.52
N ALA A 44 7.36 -11.46 -9.65
CA ALA A 44 5.94 -11.69 -9.91
C ALA A 44 5.39 -12.87 -9.08
N GLY A 45 4.06 -13.06 -9.11
CA GLY A 45 3.40 -14.20 -8.47
C GLY A 45 3.61 -15.48 -9.25
N SER A 46 2.80 -15.67 -10.30
CA SER A 46 2.77 -16.88 -11.14
C SER A 46 2.73 -16.58 -12.64
N ARG A 47 2.73 -15.30 -13.04
CA ARG A 47 2.64 -14.90 -14.47
C ARG A 47 4.04 -14.87 -15.08
N ASP A 48 4.57 -16.03 -15.35
CA ASP A 48 5.91 -16.24 -15.87
C ASP A 48 6.12 -15.67 -17.28
N GLU A 49 5.17 -15.89 -18.21
CA GLU A 49 5.26 -15.36 -19.58
C GLU A 49 5.42 -13.84 -19.60
N LEU A 50 4.51 -13.13 -18.90
CA LEU A 50 4.58 -11.67 -18.82
C LEU A 50 5.85 -11.18 -18.13
N LEU A 51 6.33 -11.91 -17.10
CA LEU A 51 7.59 -11.57 -16.42
C LEU A 51 8.79 -11.70 -17.35
N LEU A 52 8.85 -12.76 -18.15
CA LEU A 52 9.93 -12.97 -19.14
C LEU A 52 9.88 -11.91 -20.25
N GLU A 53 8.69 -11.54 -20.75
CA GLU A 53 8.52 -10.44 -21.70
C GLU A 53 9.03 -9.12 -21.11
N GLN A 54 8.69 -8.81 -19.87
CA GLN A 54 9.17 -7.60 -19.16
C GLN A 54 10.69 -7.63 -18.99
N ALA A 55 11.26 -8.78 -18.60
CA ALA A 55 12.70 -8.94 -18.43
C ALA A 55 13.45 -8.72 -19.75
N ALA A 56 12.97 -9.30 -20.83
CA ALA A 56 13.57 -9.13 -22.16
C ALA A 56 13.46 -7.69 -22.66
N LEU A 57 12.28 -7.05 -22.51
CA LEU A 57 12.06 -5.66 -22.95
C LEU A 57 12.97 -4.66 -22.24
N HIS A 58 13.23 -4.87 -20.95
CA HIS A 58 14.01 -3.96 -20.12
C HIS A 58 15.47 -4.43 -19.87
N GLY A 59 15.89 -5.53 -20.47
CA GLY A 59 17.27 -6.05 -20.34
C GLY A 59 17.60 -6.60 -18.94
N VAL A 60 16.59 -6.93 -18.13
CA VAL A 60 16.77 -7.44 -16.76
C VAL A 60 17.27 -8.89 -16.78
N LYS A 61 18.24 -9.21 -15.92
CA LYS A 61 18.85 -10.55 -15.82
C LYS A 61 18.42 -11.34 -14.59
N HIS A 62 17.89 -10.68 -13.57
CA HIS A 62 17.49 -11.29 -12.30
C HIS A 62 15.98 -11.18 -12.11
N VAL A 63 15.30 -12.32 -12.03
CA VAL A 63 13.86 -12.38 -11.86
C VAL A 63 13.47 -13.35 -10.76
N CYS A 64 12.31 -13.14 -10.14
CA CYS A 64 11.76 -14.06 -9.15
C CYS A 64 10.28 -14.33 -9.41
N LEU A 65 9.87 -15.59 -9.26
CA LEU A 65 8.47 -16.00 -9.25
C LEU A 65 8.14 -16.64 -7.91
N ARG A 66 7.05 -16.16 -7.27
CA ARG A 66 6.62 -16.76 -5.99
C ARG A 66 6.17 -18.20 -6.16
N ASP A 67 5.53 -18.52 -7.28
CA ASP A 67 5.12 -19.89 -7.63
C ASP A 67 6.33 -20.69 -8.11
N ALA A 68 6.67 -21.77 -7.40
CA ALA A 68 7.85 -22.56 -7.68
C ALA A 68 7.75 -23.31 -9.03
N LYS A 69 6.54 -23.72 -9.45
CA LYS A 69 6.34 -24.37 -10.73
C LYS A 69 6.54 -23.39 -11.89
N ALA A 70 5.94 -22.20 -11.79
CA ALA A 70 6.14 -21.13 -12.76
C ALA A 70 7.63 -20.71 -12.85
N ALA A 71 8.34 -20.69 -11.72
CA ALA A 71 9.77 -20.38 -11.69
C ALA A 71 10.60 -21.44 -12.46
N ALA A 72 10.31 -22.72 -12.26
CA ALA A 72 10.98 -23.81 -12.98
C ALA A 72 10.69 -23.75 -14.49
N GLU A 73 9.46 -23.49 -14.89
CA GLU A 73 9.06 -23.31 -16.28
C GLU A 73 9.75 -22.09 -16.92
N ALA A 74 9.83 -20.97 -16.20
CA ALA A 74 10.54 -19.76 -16.65
C ALA A 74 12.04 -20.02 -16.84
N ALA A 75 12.69 -20.69 -15.87
CA ALA A 75 14.12 -21.02 -15.95
C ALA A 75 14.44 -21.94 -17.14
N ALA A 76 13.55 -22.89 -17.45
CA ALA A 76 13.72 -23.74 -18.63
C ALA A 76 13.58 -22.99 -19.96
N ARG A 77 12.74 -21.94 -20.01
CA ARG A 77 12.50 -21.12 -21.22
C ARG A 77 13.53 -20.02 -21.44
N ALA A 78 14.14 -19.53 -20.36
CA ALA A 78 15.10 -18.41 -20.39
C ALA A 78 16.37 -18.75 -19.56
N PRO A 79 17.22 -19.68 -20.04
CA PRO A 79 18.39 -20.13 -19.30
C PRO A 79 19.46 -19.04 -19.11
N GLU A 80 19.38 -17.93 -19.83
CA GLU A 80 20.25 -16.76 -19.69
C GLU A 80 19.87 -15.87 -18.48
N LEU A 81 18.71 -16.11 -17.86
CA LEU A 81 18.24 -15.38 -16.68
C LEU A 81 18.54 -16.15 -15.41
N LEU A 82 18.85 -15.43 -14.34
CA LEU A 82 18.76 -15.98 -12.99
C LEU A 82 17.30 -15.93 -12.55
N VAL A 83 16.64 -17.09 -12.51
CA VAL A 83 15.25 -17.23 -12.05
C VAL A 83 15.24 -17.77 -10.63
N LEU A 84 14.82 -16.94 -9.68
CA LEU A 84 14.65 -17.29 -8.26
C LEU A 84 13.19 -17.71 -8.00
N ALA A 85 12.96 -18.45 -6.90
CA ALA A 85 11.65 -18.99 -6.57
C ALA A 85 11.22 -18.76 -5.12
N GLY A 86 9.93 -18.54 -4.91
CA GLY A 86 9.32 -18.46 -3.58
C GLY A 86 9.66 -17.19 -2.80
N GLU A 87 9.29 -17.16 -1.53
CA GLU A 87 9.57 -16.02 -0.64
C GLU A 87 11.07 -15.83 -0.40
N ALA A 88 11.80 -16.91 -0.20
CA ALA A 88 13.27 -16.87 -0.07
C ALA A 88 13.93 -16.29 -1.33
N GLY A 89 13.40 -16.61 -2.52
CA GLY A 89 13.85 -16.04 -3.79
C GLY A 89 13.62 -14.54 -3.89
N VAL A 90 12.53 -14.01 -3.33
CA VAL A 90 12.29 -12.55 -3.28
C VAL A 90 13.32 -11.88 -2.36
N GLN A 91 13.63 -12.46 -1.19
CA GLN A 91 14.64 -11.92 -0.28
C GLN A 91 16.04 -11.95 -0.92
N GLU A 92 16.39 -13.04 -1.59
CA GLU A 92 17.65 -13.15 -2.33
C GLU A 92 17.74 -12.13 -3.46
N LEU A 93 16.64 -11.90 -4.21
CA LEU A 93 16.59 -10.90 -5.26
C LEU A 93 16.85 -9.48 -4.72
N VAL A 94 16.27 -9.12 -3.57
CA VAL A 94 16.53 -7.85 -2.89
C VAL A 94 18.00 -7.74 -2.49
N SER A 95 18.56 -8.78 -1.88
CA SER A 95 19.96 -8.80 -1.45
C SER A 95 20.93 -8.64 -2.62
N ARG A 96 20.65 -9.30 -3.75
CA ARG A 96 21.46 -9.16 -5.00
C ARG A 96 21.36 -7.75 -5.59
N ALA A 97 20.14 -7.20 -5.65
CA ALA A 97 19.93 -5.84 -6.12
C ALA A 97 20.67 -4.80 -5.24
N ALA A 98 20.69 -5.02 -3.93
CA ALA A 98 21.42 -4.16 -2.99
C ALA A 98 22.95 -4.25 -3.20
N ALA A 99 23.46 -5.48 -3.37
CA ALA A 99 24.89 -5.69 -3.65
C ALA A 99 25.31 -5.08 -4.99
N ASP A 100 24.48 -5.20 -6.03
CA ASP A 100 24.71 -4.59 -7.35
C ASP A 100 24.69 -3.05 -7.28
N ALA A 101 23.75 -2.48 -6.55
CA ALA A 101 23.67 -1.04 -6.32
C ALA A 101 24.90 -0.52 -5.56
N ALA A 102 25.31 -1.22 -4.50
CA ALA A 102 26.51 -0.87 -3.73
C ALA A 102 27.80 -0.96 -4.57
N ALA A 103 27.94 -1.99 -5.40
CA ALA A 103 29.08 -2.13 -6.30
C ALA A 103 29.14 -1.01 -7.35
N ALA A 104 28.00 -0.49 -7.78
CA ALA A 104 27.90 0.65 -8.69
C ALA A 104 28.03 2.02 -7.97
N GLY A 105 28.07 2.05 -6.64
CA GLY A 105 28.05 3.29 -5.87
C GLY A 105 26.72 4.08 -6.00
N LEU A 106 25.62 3.40 -6.29
CA LEU A 106 24.29 3.98 -6.52
C LEU A 106 23.31 3.57 -5.41
N PRO A 107 22.32 4.42 -5.08
CA PRO A 107 21.24 4.02 -4.19
C PRO A 107 20.32 2.99 -4.84
N LEU A 108 19.77 2.08 -4.03
CA LEU A 108 18.72 1.16 -4.44
C LEU A 108 17.34 1.72 -4.05
N THR A 109 16.41 1.72 -4.99
CA THR A 109 14.98 1.89 -4.73
C THR A 109 14.26 0.57 -4.97
N VAL A 110 13.45 0.14 -4.02
CA VAL A 110 12.59 -1.05 -4.15
C VAL A 110 11.13 -0.60 -4.21
N LEU A 111 10.46 -0.84 -5.32
CA LEU A 111 9.01 -0.67 -5.43
C LEU A 111 8.33 -1.97 -4.98
N ASN A 112 7.62 -1.92 -3.86
CA ASN A 112 6.84 -3.07 -3.38
C ASN A 112 5.36 -2.94 -3.75
N GLY A 113 4.94 -3.62 -4.81
CA GLY A 113 3.56 -3.75 -5.28
C GLY A 113 2.99 -5.17 -5.11
N ILE A 114 3.55 -5.97 -4.20
CA ILE A 114 3.00 -7.29 -3.83
C ILE A 114 1.70 -7.07 -3.05
N VAL A 115 0.65 -7.78 -3.39
CA VAL A 115 -0.68 -7.62 -2.78
C VAL A 115 -0.78 -8.42 -1.47
N GLY A 116 -1.43 -7.84 -0.45
CA GLY A 116 -1.75 -8.48 0.80
C GLY A 116 -0.56 -8.65 1.77
N ALA A 117 -0.75 -9.38 2.86
CA ALA A 117 0.26 -9.60 3.91
C ALA A 117 1.57 -10.24 3.38
N ALA A 118 1.52 -10.91 2.24
CA ALA A 118 2.71 -11.47 1.57
C ALA A 118 3.78 -10.41 1.23
N GLY A 119 3.39 -9.13 1.13
CA GLY A 119 4.30 -8.01 0.89
C GLY A 119 5.19 -7.64 2.08
N LEU A 120 4.82 -8.03 3.31
CA LEU A 120 5.56 -7.64 4.52
C LEU A 120 6.99 -8.16 4.55
N ARG A 121 7.23 -9.43 4.15
CA ARG A 121 8.59 -9.98 4.09
C ARG A 121 9.47 -9.23 3.10
N ALA A 122 8.90 -8.84 1.96
CA ALA A 122 9.60 -8.06 0.95
C ALA A 122 9.88 -6.62 1.42
N THR A 123 8.93 -6.01 2.14
CA THR A 123 9.12 -4.71 2.82
C THR A 123 10.29 -4.78 3.81
N MET A 124 10.31 -5.79 4.69
CA MET A 124 11.40 -5.96 5.67
C MET A 124 12.75 -6.17 4.99
N ALA A 125 12.81 -7.05 3.99
CA ALA A 125 14.06 -7.30 3.24
C ALA A 125 14.60 -6.03 2.57
N ALA A 126 13.73 -5.19 1.98
CA ALA A 126 14.13 -3.92 1.37
C ALA A 126 14.70 -2.94 2.40
N LEU A 127 14.05 -2.81 3.57
CA LEU A 127 14.50 -1.93 4.65
C LEU A 127 15.82 -2.41 5.26
N GLU A 128 15.94 -3.70 5.55
CA GLU A 128 17.17 -4.32 6.09
C GLU A 128 18.37 -4.17 5.13
N ALA A 129 18.10 -4.13 3.83
CA ALA A 129 19.10 -3.86 2.80
C ALA A 129 19.47 -2.37 2.67
N GLY A 130 18.86 -1.47 3.44
CA GLY A 130 19.12 -0.02 3.37
C GLY A 130 18.55 0.65 2.13
N ALA A 131 17.59 0.02 1.44
CA ALA A 131 17.00 0.58 0.23
C ALA A 131 15.98 1.68 0.54
N THR A 132 15.80 2.63 -0.37
CA THR A 132 14.59 3.46 -0.39
C THR A 132 13.41 2.58 -0.79
N LEU A 133 12.38 2.54 0.03
CA LEU A 133 11.19 1.74 -0.19
C LEU A 133 10.06 2.59 -0.79
N ALA A 134 9.72 2.40 -2.06
CA ALA A 134 8.50 2.91 -2.67
C ALA A 134 7.36 1.93 -2.36
N LEU A 135 6.57 2.24 -1.32
CA LEU A 135 5.61 1.30 -0.73
C LEU A 135 4.21 1.49 -1.34
N ALA A 136 3.78 0.50 -2.12
CA ALA A 136 2.40 0.39 -2.61
C ALA A 136 1.59 -0.67 -1.85
N ASN A 137 2.26 -1.51 -1.05
CA ASN A 137 1.65 -2.55 -0.23
C ASN A 137 1.29 -2.00 1.15
N LYS A 138 0.11 -1.42 1.29
CA LYS A 138 -0.39 -0.87 2.56
C LYS A 138 -0.51 -1.91 3.67
N GLU A 139 -0.79 -3.16 3.30
CA GLU A 139 -0.96 -4.25 4.24
C GLU A 139 0.31 -4.53 5.06
N SER A 140 1.50 -4.19 4.55
CA SER A 140 2.74 -4.24 5.33
C SER A 140 2.73 -3.27 6.51
N MET A 141 2.23 -2.05 6.32
CA MET A 141 2.09 -1.07 7.41
C MET A 141 0.98 -1.46 8.38
N VAL A 142 -0.13 -1.99 7.87
CA VAL A 142 -1.25 -2.43 8.69
C VAL A 142 -0.85 -3.60 9.60
N ALA A 143 -0.21 -4.62 9.05
CA ALA A 143 0.15 -5.82 9.81
C ALA A 143 1.43 -5.67 10.63
N GLY A 144 2.43 -4.94 10.13
CA GLY A 144 3.76 -4.87 10.72
C GLY A 144 4.24 -3.47 11.10
N GLY A 145 3.36 -2.45 11.16
CA GLY A 145 3.72 -1.04 11.28
C GLY A 145 4.86 -0.74 12.26
N PRO A 146 4.79 -1.10 13.55
CA PRO A 146 5.86 -0.85 14.52
C PRO A 146 7.20 -1.48 14.12
N PHE A 147 7.19 -2.70 13.58
CA PHE A 147 8.39 -3.42 13.14
C PHE A 147 8.98 -2.82 11.86
N VAL A 148 8.11 -2.42 10.91
CA VAL A 148 8.51 -1.75 9.67
C VAL A 148 9.18 -0.40 9.97
N LEU A 149 8.59 0.40 10.86
CA LEU A 149 9.17 1.70 11.25
C LEU A 149 10.48 1.53 12.00
N ASP A 150 10.60 0.51 12.86
CA ASP A 150 11.84 0.22 13.57
C ASP A 150 12.96 -0.19 12.59
N ALA A 151 12.65 -1.07 11.63
CA ALA A 151 13.60 -1.47 10.59
C ALA A 151 14.05 -0.27 9.75
N ALA A 152 13.12 0.61 9.34
CA ALA A 152 13.44 1.82 8.60
C ALA A 152 14.35 2.77 9.41
N ARG A 153 14.07 2.96 10.71
CA ARG A 153 14.92 3.78 11.59
C ARG A 153 16.33 3.18 11.74
N ARG A 154 16.44 1.88 11.96
CA ARG A 154 17.75 1.21 12.14
C ARG A 154 18.62 1.25 10.88
N SER A 155 18.02 1.08 9.72
CA SER A 155 18.75 1.10 8.43
C SER A 155 18.94 2.51 7.86
N GLY A 156 18.22 3.52 8.35
CA GLY A 156 18.16 4.85 7.72
C GLY A 156 17.39 4.87 6.41
N SER A 157 16.60 3.81 6.11
CA SER A 157 15.83 3.71 4.89
C SER A 157 14.69 4.71 4.85
N LEU A 158 14.48 5.31 3.68
CA LEU A 158 13.35 6.18 3.40
C LEU A 158 12.16 5.33 2.90
N ILE A 159 10.98 5.53 3.46
CA ILE A 159 9.72 4.96 2.96
C ILE A 159 8.95 6.06 2.22
N LEU A 160 8.70 5.86 0.93
CA LEU A 160 7.94 6.74 0.06
C LEU A 160 6.59 6.11 -0.25
N PRO A 161 5.47 6.73 0.11
CA PRO A 161 4.15 6.18 -0.16
C PRO A 161 3.81 6.24 -1.65
N VAL A 162 3.31 5.12 -2.18
CA VAL A 162 2.79 5.00 -3.55
C VAL A 162 1.27 4.98 -3.57
N ASP A 163 0.62 4.59 -2.47
CA ASP A 163 -0.84 4.73 -2.38
C ASP A 163 -1.23 6.20 -2.59
N SER A 164 -2.25 6.45 -3.41
CA SER A 164 -2.54 7.80 -3.92
C SER A 164 -2.82 8.83 -2.83
N GLU A 165 -3.56 8.44 -1.82
CA GLU A 165 -3.92 9.28 -0.68
C GLU A 165 -2.71 9.59 0.19
N HIS A 166 -1.87 8.60 0.45
CA HIS A 166 -0.67 8.77 1.26
C HIS A 166 0.42 9.55 0.52
N SER A 167 0.57 9.33 -0.79
CA SER A 167 1.43 10.17 -1.63
C SER A 167 0.98 11.63 -1.63
N ALA A 168 -0.33 11.88 -1.65
CA ALA A 168 -0.91 13.22 -1.54
C ALA A 168 -0.61 13.86 -0.17
N LEU A 169 -0.86 13.12 0.92
CA LEU A 169 -0.57 13.59 2.28
C LEU A 169 0.92 13.89 2.46
N PHE A 170 1.80 12.99 2.00
CA PHE A 170 3.25 13.19 2.04
C PHE A 170 3.66 14.51 1.39
N GLN A 171 3.11 14.82 0.20
CA GLN A 171 3.41 16.04 -0.53
C GLN A 171 2.84 17.29 0.16
N CYS A 172 1.63 17.21 0.72
CA CYS A 172 1.01 18.31 1.46
C CYS A 172 1.77 18.63 2.76
N ILE A 173 2.20 17.57 3.51
CA ILE A 173 2.98 17.72 4.73
C ILE A 173 4.36 18.33 4.43
N ALA A 174 5.04 17.85 3.37
CA ALA A 174 6.33 18.39 2.97
C ALA A 174 6.22 19.87 2.54
N ALA A 175 5.18 20.27 1.82
CA ALA A 175 4.90 21.66 1.47
C ALA A 175 4.62 22.55 2.69
N GLY A 176 4.07 21.99 3.78
CA GLY A 176 3.84 22.66 5.04
C GLY A 176 5.05 22.70 5.98
N GLY A 177 6.25 22.33 5.52
CA GLY A 177 7.48 22.35 6.30
C GLY A 177 7.76 21.08 7.11
N GLY A 178 7.06 19.98 6.80
CA GLY A 178 7.32 18.66 7.40
C GLY A 178 8.57 17.99 6.83
N GLY A 179 9.13 17.04 7.56
CA GLY A 179 10.21 16.17 7.10
C GLY A 179 9.74 15.19 6.03
N ALA A 180 10.69 14.64 5.28
CA ALA A 180 10.43 13.65 4.25
C ALA A 180 10.56 12.23 4.80
N GLY A 181 9.53 11.39 4.58
CA GLY A 181 9.56 9.97 4.86
C GLY A 181 8.84 9.52 6.12
N ALA A 182 8.51 8.23 6.18
CA ALA A 182 8.03 7.59 7.39
C ALA A 182 9.11 7.69 8.48
N ALA A 183 8.72 8.04 9.69
CA ALA A 183 9.57 8.40 10.81
C ALA A 183 10.20 9.81 10.75
N ALA A 184 9.97 10.61 9.72
CA ALA A 184 10.29 12.03 9.80
C ALA A 184 9.25 12.75 10.72
N PRO A 185 9.68 13.77 11.49
CA PRO A 185 8.74 14.50 12.34
C PRO A 185 7.66 15.14 11.47
N ALA A 186 6.41 14.96 11.89
CA ALA A 186 5.30 15.68 11.29
C ALA A 186 5.60 17.18 11.29
N ALA A 187 5.09 17.92 10.28
CA ALA A 187 5.22 19.37 10.26
C ALA A 187 4.75 19.94 11.61
N PRO A 188 5.52 20.82 12.27
CA PRO A 188 5.16 21.34 13.58
C PRO A 188 3.78 22.00 13.63
N ALA A 189 3.36 22.58 12.50
CA ALA A 189 2.07 23.25 12.35
C ALA A 189 0.97 22.33 11.82
N LEU A 190 1.21 21.04 11.61
CA LEU A 190 0.19 20.10 11.14
C LEU A 190 -0.88 19.91 12.23
N GLU A 191 -2.12 20.22 11.92
CA GLU A 191 -3.26 20.04 12.81
C GLU A 191 -3.98 18.71 12.56
N GLU A 192 -4.30 18.38 11.30
CA GLU A 192 -5.12 17.24 10.95
C GLU A 192 -4.81 16.73 9.54
N LEU A 193 -4.92 15.41 9.35
CA LEU A 193 -4.95 14.76 8.04
C LEU A 193 -6.40 14.55 7.60
N LEU A 194 -6.72 14.99 6.38
CA LEU A 194 -8.01 14.81 5.75
C LEU A 194 -7.86 13.75 4.64
N LEU A 195 -8.10 12.49 5.01
CA LEU A 195 -7.92 11.33 4.14
C LEU A 195 -9.15 11.15 3.26
N THR A 196 -9.03 11.38 1.95
CA THR A 196 -10.18 11.30 1.05
C THR A 196 -10.44 9.88 0.54
N GLY A 197 -11.66 9.62 0.11
CA GLY A 197 -12.06 8.39 -0.56
C GLY A 197 -13.31 8.60 -1.41
N SER A 198 -13.53 7.76 -2.44
CA SER A 198 -14.71 7.86 -3.31
C SER A 198 -16.03 7.52 -2.63
N GLY A 199 -15.98 6.76 -1.53
CA GLY A 199 -17.15 6.17 -0.87
C GLY A 199 -17.61 4.86 -1.49
N GLY A 200 -16.93 4.36 -2.53
CA GLY A 200 -17.24 3.11 -3.20
C GLY A 200 -18.50 3.14 -4.07
N PRO A 201 -18.83 2.00 -4.73
CA PRO A 201 -19.98 1.91 -5.65
C PRO A 201 -21.34 1.95 -4.95
N PHE A 202 -21.39 1.70 -3.65
CA PHE A 202 -22.63 1.60 -2.88
C PHE A 202 -22.91 2.82 -1.99
N ARG A 203 -22.16 3.88 -2.16
CA ARG A 203 -22.35 5.14 -1.43
C ARG A 203 -23.80 5.62 -1.51
N GLY A 204 -24.41 5.87 -0.33
CA GLY A 204 -25.80 6.30 -0.19
C GLY A 204 -26.81 5.17 -0.03
N LEU A 205 -26.45 3.91 -0.31
CA LEU A 205 -27.30 2.75 0.00
C LEU A 205 -27.34 2.46 1.49
N LYS A 206 -28.43 1.85 1.93
CA LYS A 206 -28.64 1.40 3.31
C LYS A 206 -28.42 -0.11 3.44
N ALA A 207 -28.21 -0.60 4.65
CA ALA A 207 -27.92 -2.01 4.92
C ALA A 207 -28.93 -2.98 4.29
N ALA A 208 -30.24 -2.64 4.29
CA ALA A 208 -31.26 -3.47 3.66
C ALA A 208 -31.08 -3.62 2.14
N GLU A 209 -30.57 -2.59 1.45
CA GLU A 209 -30.30 -2.63 0.02
C GLU A 209 -29.02 -3.41 -0.30
N LEU A 210 -28.08 -3.44 0.66
CA LEU A 210 -26.81 -4.16 0.52
C LEU A 210 -26.95 -5.68 0.70
N ALA A 211 -28.04 -6.18 1.27
CA ALA A 211 -28.25 -7.59 1.54
C ALA A 211 -28.25 -8.47 0.27
N ALA A 212 -28.69 -7.91 -0.88
CA ALA A 212 -28.79 -8.61 -2.15
C ALA A 212 -27.67 -8.25 -3.14
N VAL A 213 -26.64 -7.53 -2.71
CA VAL A 213 -25.54 -7.08 -3.58
C VAL A 213 -24.69 -8.26 -4.02
N THR A 214 -24.41 -8.30 -5.32
CA THR A 214 -23.60 -9.35 -5.96
C THR A 214 -22.15 -8.90 -6.15
N PRO A 215 -21.19 -9.86 -6.29
CA PRO A 215 -19.81 -9.55 -6.65
C PRO A 215 -19.68 -8.69 -7.91
N ALA A 216 -20.48 -8.98 -8.94
CA ALA A 216 -20.46 -8.22 -10.18
C ALA A 216 -20.87 -6.75 -10.03
N GLN A 217 -21.75 -6.43 -9.07
CA GLN A 217 -22.12 -5.07 -8.73
C GLN A 217 -21.02 -4.38 -7.92
N ALA A 218 -20.45 -5.08 -6.94
CA ALA A 218 -19.41 -4.56 -6.08
C ALA A 218 -18.09 -4.27 -6.81
N LEU A 219 -17.80 -4.99 -7.90
CA LEU A 219 -16.62 -4.79 -8.75
C LEU A 219 -16.71 -3.57 -9.68
N LYS A 220 -17.84 -2.86 -9.73
CA LYS A 220 -18.03 -1.67 -10.56
C LYS A 220 -17.63 -0.39 -9.80
N HIS A 221 -16.32 -0.16 -9.67
CA HIS A 221 -15.86 1.09 -9.06
C HIS A 221 -16.10 2.28 -10.01
N PRO A 222 -16.62 3.44 -9.51
CA PRO A 222 -17.02 4.57 -10.38
C PRO A 222 -15.84 5.26 -11.08
N ASN A 223 -14.66 5.34 -10.47
CA ASN A 223 -13.55 6.19 -10.94
C ASN A 223 -12.26 5.41 -11.22
N TRP A 224 -12.02 4.29 -10.55
CA TRP A 224 -10.76 3.56 -10.62
C TRP A 224 -10.93 2.19 -11.26
N SER A 225 -9.97 1.79 -12.08
CA SER A 225 -9.81 0.41 -12.56
C SER A 225 -8.78 -0.30 -11.68
N MET A 226 -9.24 -1.14 -10.77
CA MET A 226 -8.42 -1.77 -9.74
C MET A 226 -8.57 -3.30 -9.75
N GLY A 227 -7.68 -3.97 -8.99
CA GLY A 227 -7.82 -5.40 -8.74
C GLY A 227 -9.08 -5.75 -7.93
N PRO A 228 -9.57 -7.00 -8.02
CA PRO A 228 -10.83 -7.40 -7.37
C PRO A 228 -10.85 -7.15 -5.87
N LYS A 229 -9.77 -7.53 -5.14
CA LYS A 229 -9.70 -7.38 -3.67
C LYS A 229 -9.90 -5.92 -3.25
N ILE A 230 -9.09 -5.01 -3.75
CA ILE A 230 -9.15 -3.59 -3.37
C ILE A 230 -10.46 -2.92 -3.82
N THR A 231 -11.10 -3.41 -4.89
CA THR A 231 -12.41 -2.90 -5.32
C THR A 231 -13.50 -3.26 -4.32
N ILE A 232 -13.50 -4.49 -3.76
CA ILE A 232 -14.41 -4.86 -2.67
C ILE A 232 -14.07 -4.11 -1.38
N ASP A 233 -12.79 -3.92 -1.07
CA ASP A 233 -12.38 -3.10 0.07
C ASP A 233 -12.88 -1.66 -0.04
N SER A 234 -12.88 -1.09 -1.24
CA SER A 234 -13.48 0.22 -1.49
C SER A 234 -15.00 0.20 -1.27
N ALA A 235 -15.69 -0.85 -1.73
CA ALA A 235 -17.13 -1.00 -1.58
C ALA A 235 -17.57 -1.13 -0.12
N THR A 236 -16.76 -1.76 0.75
CA THR A 236 -17.00 -1.95 2.18
C THR A 236 -16.48 -0.81 3.06
N LEU A 237 -15.73 0.15 2.50
CA LEU A 237 -14.88 1.14 3.18
C LEU A 237 -13.72 0.51 3.99
N MET A 238 -13.45 -0.78 3.85
CA MET A 238 -12.26 -1.41 4.45
C MET A 238 -10.96 -0.79 3.89
N ASN A 239 -10.92 -0.50 2.57
CA ASN A 239 -9.74 0.15 1.99
C ASN A 239 -9.39 1.44 2.74
N LYS A 240 -10.39 2.27 3.03
CA LYS A 240 -10.19 3.50 3.78
C LYS A 240 -9.79 3.25 5.24
N GLY A 241 -10.30 2.19 5.84
CA GLY A 241 -9.88 1.76 7.18
C GLY A 241 -8.40 1.34 7.23
N LEU A 242 -7.94 0.54 6.26
CA LEU A 242 -6.53 0.16 6.14
C LEU A 242 -5.64 1.39 5.91
N GLU A 243 -6.10 2.34 5.13
CA GLU A 243 -5.40 3.59 4.84
C GLU A 243 -5.30 4.52 6.06
N VAL A 244 -6.28 4.55 6.95
CA VAL A 244 -6.20 5.28 8.23
C VAL A 244 -5.07 4.71 9.09
N ILE A 245 -4.95 3.37 9.15
CA ILE A 245 -3.87 2.69 9.90
C ILE A 245 -2.50 3.00 9.26
N GLU A 246 -2.42 2.92 7.94
CA GLU A 246 -1.20 3.25 7.20
C GLU A 246 -0.78 4.71 7.43
N ALA A 247 -1.71 5.66 7.35
CA ALA A 247 -1.45 7.09 7.58
C ALA A 247 -0.92 7.36 9.00
N HIS A 248 -1.49 6.68 10.02
CA HIS A 248 -1.01 6.77 11.37
C HIS A 248 0.48 6.41 11.48
N TYR A 249 0.87 5.28 10.92
CA TYR A 249 2.26 4.82 10.96
C TYR A 249 3.19 5.67 10.08
N LEU A 250 2.80 5.96 8.84
CA LEU A 250 3.66 6.71 7.91
C LEU A 250 3.97 8.13 8.40
N PHE A 251 2.99 8.80 9.00
CA PHE A 251 3.11 10.22 9.35
C PHE A 251 3.20 10.49 10.86
N GLY A 252 3.11 9.46 11.70
CA GLY A 252 3.17 9.61 13.16
C GLY A 252 2.02 10.45 13.74
N VAL A 253 0.88 10.52 13.04
CA VAL A 253 -0.28 11.31 13.44
C VAL A 253 -1.27 10.43 14.21
N PRO A 254 -1.74 10.83 15.40
CA PRO A 254 -2.70 10.04 16.16
C PRO A 254 -4.05 9.97 15.46
N TYR A 255 -4.80 8.89 15.69
CA TYR A 255 -6.08 8.60 15.01
C TYR A 255 -7.11 9.73 15.14
N GLU A 256 -7.11 10.46 16.26
CA GLU A 256 -8.00 11.61 16.54
C GLU A 256 -7.75 12.79 15.60
N ARG A 257 -6.62 12.78 14.91
CA ARG A 257 -6.20 13.80 13.96
C ARG A 257 -6.16 13.28 12.52
N ILE A 258 -6.84 12.15 12.24
CA ILE A 258 -7.01 11.58 10.90
C ILE A 258 -8.51 11.49 10.63
N THR A 259 -9.01 12.39 9.80
CA THR A 259 -10.43 12.45 9.43
C THR A 259 -10.65 11.90 8.03
N VAL A 260 -11.55 10.92 7.90
CA VAL A 260 -11.97 10.40 6.60
C VAL A 260 -13.00 11.34 5.97
N VAL A 261 -12.75 11.72 4.72
CA VAL A 261 -13.61 12.60 3.92
C VAL A 261 -14.01 11.89 2.63
N ILE A 262 -15.30 11.73 2.37
CA ILE A 262 -15.79 11.17 1.10
C ILE A 262 -15.84 12.26 0.04
N SER A 263 -15.04 12.07 -1.03
CA SER A 263 -15.01 12.92 -2.23
C SER A 263 -15.29 12.05 -3.46
N PRO A 264 -16.55 11.97 -3.91
CA PRO A 264 -16.99 11.01 -4.92
C PRO A 264 -16.26 11.10 -6.25
N GLN A 265 -15.78 12.27 -6.60
CA GLN A 265 -15.09 12.54 -7.87
C GLN A 265 -13.68 11.95 -7.91
N SER A 266 -13.09 11.60 -6.75
CA SER A 266 -11.70 11.12 -6.61
C SER A 266 -10.67 12.09 -7.24
N THR A 267 -10.98 13.37 -7.34
CA THR A 267 -10.10 14.41 -7.87
C THR A 267 -9.17 14.96 -6.79
N VAL A 268 -9.69 15.12 -5.56
CA VAL A 268 -8.89 15.47 -4.39
C VAL A 268 -8.37 14.15 -3.79
N HIS A 269 -7.06 13.94 -3.86
CA HIS A 269 -6.44 12.68 -3.40
C HIS A 269 -6.17 12.64 -1.90
N SER A 270 -5.99 13.74 -1.23
CA SER A 270 -6.06 13.98 0.23
C SER A 270 -5.61 15.42 0.53
N MET A 271 -5.73 15.81 1.80
CA MET A 271 -5.46 17.17 2.25
C MET A 271 -4.82 17.17 3.64
N ALA A 272 -4.04 18.19 3.96
CA ALA A 272 -3.48 18.44 5.29
C ALA A 272 -3.97 19.81 5.79
N ARG A 273 -4.53 19.86 7.01
CA ARG A 273 -4.91 21.11 7.70
C ARG A 273 -3.79 21.54 8.61
N PHE A 274 -3.51 22.84 8.63
CA PHE A 274 -2.48 23.45 9.45
C PHE A 274 -3.06 24.39 10.49
N ALA A 275 -2.28 24.68 11.55
CA ALA A 275 -2.70 25.47 12.70
C ALA A 275 -3.05 26.93 12.39
N ASP A 276 -2.64 27.44 11.24
CA ASP A 276 -3.06 28.76 10.73
C ASP A 276 -4.43 28.73 10.04
N GLY A 277 -5.08 27.56 9.99
CA GLY A 277 -6.37 27.34 9.34
C GLY A 277 -6.27 27.01 7.84
N ALA A 278 -5.07 27.01 7.25
CA ALA A 278 -4.90 26.64 5.85
C ALA A 278 -5.10 25.13 5.63
N ILE A 279 -5.65 24.77 4.46
CA ILE A 279 -5.72 23.40 4.00
C ILE A 279 -4.93 23.29 2.70
N LEU A 280 -3.88 22.47 2.69
CA LEU A 280 -3.18 22.10 1.47
C LEU A 280 -3.78 20.82 0.91
N ALA A 281 -4.07 20.80 -0.40
CA ALA A 281 -4.70 19.67 -1.07
C ALA A 281 -3.93 19.27 -2.32
N HIS A 282 -3.82 17.97 -2.54
CA HIS A 282 -3.30 17.41 -3.79
C HIS A 282 -4.48 17.05 -4.71
N LEU A 283 -4.49 17.64 -5.90
CA LEU A 283 -5.52 17.42 -6.92
C LEU A 283 -4.91 16.81 -8.18
N GLY A 284 -5.66 15.89 -8.78
CA GLY A 284 -5.26 15.25 -10.04
C GLY A 284 -6.37 14.35 -10.60
N VAL A 285 -6.14 13.81 -11.78
CA VAL A 285 -6.96 12.70 -12.29
C VAL A 285 -6.61 11.41 -11.52
N PRO A 286 -7.53 10.45 -11.39
CA PRO A 286 -7.28 9.18 -10.72
C PRO A 286 -6.37 8.27 -11.58
N ASP A 287 -5.05 8.44 -11.43
CA ASP A 287 -4.01 7.75 -12.20
C ASP A 287 -2.79 7.43 -11.32
N MET A 288 -2.56 6.13 -11.08
CA MET A 288 -1.45 5.68 -10.23
C MET A 288 -0.06 6.00 -10.76
N ARG A 289 0.07 6.33 -12.05
CA ARG A 289 1.37 6.75 -12.62
C ARG A 289 1.89 8.04 -11.98
N THR A 290 0.99 8.90 -11.47
CA THR A 290 1.40 10.12 -10.75
C THR A 290 2.12 9.81 -9.44
N PRO A 291 1.56 9.09 -8.46
CA PRO A 291 2.25 8.77 -7.21
C PRO A 291 3.44 7.82 -7.42
N ILE A 292 3.36 6.87 -8.37
CA ILE A 292 4.48 6.01 -8.75
C ILE A 292 5.64 6.87 -9.28
N GLY A 293 5.38 7.76 -10.23
CA GLY A 293 6.40 8.63 -10.82
C GLY A 293 7.06 9.52 -9.78
N TYR A 294 6.26 10.08 -8.87
CA TYR A 294 6.80 10.89 -7.77
C TYR A 294 7.70 10.08 -6.84
N ALA A 295 7.28 8.88 -6.44
CA ALA A 295 8.09 8.01 -5.58
C ALA A 295 9.41 7.56 -6.25
N LEU A 296 9.38 7.25 -7.54
CA LEU A 296 10.56 6.81 -8.29
C LEU A 296 11.53 7.97 -8.59
N ALA A 297 11.05 9.19 -8.74
CA ALA A 297 11.87 10.36 -9.04
C ALA A 297 12.24 11.20 -7.80
N TYR A 298 11.66 10.89 -6.63
CA TYR A 298 11.81 11.71 -5.42
C TYR A 298 13.27 12.13 -5.15
N PRO A 299 13.51 13.40 -4.78
CA PRO A 299 12.54 14.46 -4.45
C PRO A 299 11.99 15.23 -5.67
N GLU A 300 12.39 14.89 -6.88
CA GLU A 300 12.00 15.57 -8.10
C GLU A 300 10.59 15.19 -8.57
N ARG A 301 10.03 16.01 -9.47
CA ARG A 301 8.76 15.71 -10.16
C ARG A 301 9.04 15.40 -11.62
N PRO A 302 8.86 14.14 -12.07
CA PRO A 302 9.09 13.79 -13.46
C PRO A 302 7.97 14.33 -14.34
N ALA A 303 8.29 14.64 -15.59
CA ALA A 303 7.27 14.91 -16.58
C ALA A 303 6.57 13.61 -16.99
N LEU A 304 5.27 13.53 -16.80
CA LEU A 304 4.46 12.35 -17.13
C LEU A 304 3.47 12.71 -18.28
N PRO A 305 3.91 12.68 -19.54
CA PRO A 305 3.07 13.07 -20.68
C PRO A 305 1.89 12.13 -20.91
N MET A 306 1.99 10.87 -20.43
CA MET A 306 0.94 9.86 -20.49
C MET A 306 -0.21 10.10 -19.50
N VAL A 307 -0.03 10.96 -18.50
CA VAL A 307 -1.08 11.30 -17.51
C VAL A 307 -1.89 12.48 -18.02
N LYS A 308 -3.21 12.31 -18.08
CA LYS A 308 -4.12 13.39 -18.46
C LYS A 308 -4.04 14.57 -17.50
N ARG A 309 -4.19 15.77 -18.01
CA ARG A 309 -4.28 16.97 -17.16
C ARG A 309 -5.71 17.12 -16.65
N LEU A 310 -5.84 17.51 -15.37
CA LEU A 310 -7.13 17.82 -14.77
C LEU A 310 -7.67 19.11 -15.36
N ASP A 311 -8.94 19.07 -15.83
CA ASP A 311 -9.67 20.27 -16.22
C ASP A 311 -10.49 20.76 -15.02
N LEU A 312 -10.03 21.83 -14.38
CA LEU A 312 -10.69 22.42 -13.23
C LEU A 312 -12.05 23.06 -13.57
N PHE A 313 -12.24 23.50 -14.81
CA PHE A 313 -13.52 24.12 -15.23
C PHE A 313 -14.62 23.08 -15.43
N ALA A 314 -14.25 21.83 -15.72
CA ALA A 314 -15.19 20.71 -15.86
C ALA A 314 -15.32 19.86 -14.58
N THR A 315 -14.69 20.30 -13.48
CA THR A 315 -14.60 19.49 -12.24
C THR A 315 -15.44 20.11 -11.12
N GLU A 316 -16.40 19.36 -10.63
CA GLU A 316 -17.11 19.68 -9.38
C GLU A 316 -16.43 18.97 -8.20
N LEU A 317 -16.28 19.66 -7.07
CA LEU A 317 -15.72 19.10 -5.84
C LEU A 317 -16.79 19.08 -4.76
N THR A 318 -17.08 17.89 -4.26
CA THR A 318 -18.03 17.69 -3.15
C THR A 318 -17.41 16.85 -2.05
N PHE A 319 -17.79 17.13 -0.81
CA PHE A 319 -17.27 16.46 0.38
C PHE A 319 -18.42 16.02 1.29
N GLN A 320 -18.33 14.80 1.80
CA GLN A 320 -19.33 14.16 2.65
C GLN A 320 -18.66 13.41 3.81
N LYS A 321 -19.39 13.19 4.90
CA LYS A 321 -18.96 12.30 5.96
C LYS A 321 -19.14 10.83 5.53
N PRO A 322 -18.27 9.90 5.97
CA PRO A 322 -18.49 8.48 5.75
C PRO A 322 -19.70 7.98 6.55
N ASP A 323 -20.50 7.08 5.96
CA ASP A 323 -21.58 6.36 6.67
C ASP A 323 -21.03 5.10 7.35
N THR A 324 -20.40 5.26 8.52
CA THR A 324 -19.80 4.16 9.27
C THR A 324 -20.81 3.21 9.88
N ALA A 325 -22.08 3.63 10.02
CA ALA A 325 -23.15 2.78 10.50
C ALA A 325 -23.54 1.72 9.46
N THR A 326 -23.60 2.10 8.18
CA THR A 326 -23.87 1.18 7.08
C THR A 326 -22.62 0.41 6.67
N PHE A 327 -21.46 1.07 6.58
CA PHE A 327 -20.17 0.49 6.13
C PHE A 327 -19.24 0.30 7.34
N ARG A 328 -19.51 -0.74 8.14
CA ARG A 328 -18.87 -0.99 9.44
C ARG A 328 -17.36 -1.26 9.36
N CYS A 329 -16.83 -1.69 8.20
CA CYS A 329 -15.42 -2.02 8.07
C CYS A 329 -14.48 -0.86 8.42
N LEU A 330 -14.87 0.40 8.12
CA LEU A 330 -14.08 1.57 8.50
C LEU A 330 -13.97 1.70 10.02
N ALA A 331 -15.08 1.60 10.75
CA ALA A 331 -15.07 1.69 12.21
C ALA A 331 -14.27 0.55 12.87
N LEU A 332 -14.41 -0.69 12.36
CA LEU A 332 -13.63 -1.85 12.83
C LEU A 332 -12.13 -1.63 12.64
N ALA A 333 -11.72 -1.06 11.51
CA ALA A 333 -10.31 -0.78 11.23
C ALA A 333 -9.77 0.34 12.14
N GLU A 334 -10.51 1.42 12.34
CA GLU A 334 -10.11 2.48 13.26
C GLU A 334 -9.97 1.98 14.70
N GLU A 335 -10.88 1.12 15.16
CA GLU A 335 -10.79 0.52 16.49
C GLU A 335 -9.57 -0.38 16.62
N ALA A 336 -9.36 -1.28 15.65
CA ALA A 336 -8.20 -2.18 15.62
C ALA A 336 -6.88 -1.40 15.64
N GLY A 337 -6.79 -0.34 14.83
CA GLY A 337 -5.61 0.51 14.77
C GLY A 337 -5.34 1.27 16.07
N ARG A 338 -6.38 1.85 16.73
CA ARG A 338 -6.24 2.54 18.03
C ARG A 338 -5.74 1.60 19.12
N LYS A 339 -6.27 0.38 19.20
CA LYS A 339 -5.78 -0.64 20.15
C LYS A 339 -4.29 -0.91 19.97
N ALA A 340 -3.87 -1.13 18.74
CA ALA A 340 -2.46 -1.39 18.40
C ALA A 340 -1.55 -0.19 18.71
N ALA A 341 -1.99 1.03 18.40
CA ALA A 341 -1.22 2.25 18.63
C ALA A 341 -0.96 2.53 20.13
N ILE A 342 -1.91 2.21 20.99
CA ILE A 342 -1.74 2.35 22.45
C ILE A 342 -0.57 1.49 22.91
N VAL A 343 -0.57 0.20 22.59
CA VAL A 343 0.46 -0.76 22.99
C VAL A 343 1.83 -0.41 22.39
N ALA A 344 1.86 -0.04 21.09
CA ALA A 344 3.08 0.38 20.42
C ALA A 344 3.71 1.62 21.08
N ARG A 345 2.89 2.61 21.45
CA ARG A 345 3.34 3.82 22.14
C ARG A 345 3.85 3.55 23.55
N GLU A 346 3.18 2.69 24.30
CA GLU A 346 3.63 2.29 25.64
C GLU A 346 5.01 1.63 25.58
N ALA A 347 5.24 0.74 24.61
CA ALA A 347 6.53 0.12 24.39
C ALA A 347 7.63 1.13 24.02
N GLU A 348 7.31 2.07 23.11
CA GLU A 348 8.24 3.12 22.69
C GLU A 348 8.62 4.04 23.85
N VAL A 349 7.65 4.50 24.66
CA VAL A 349 7.90 5.34 25.84
C VAL A 349 8.74 4.61 26.88
N ALA A 350 8.56 3.29 27.02
CA ALA A 350 9.38 2.47 27.91
C ALA A 350 10.80 2.22 27.37
N GLY A 351 11.12 2.64 26.15
CA GLY A 351 12.41 2.36 25.49
C GLY A 351 12.59 0.88 25.15
N GLY A 352 11.48 0.13 25.02
CA GLY A 352 11.46 -1.30 24.71
C GLY A 352 11.54 -1.61 23.23
N ALA A 353 11.58 -2.91 22.90
CA ALA A 353 11.45 -3.40 21.55
C ALA A 353 10.06 -3.09 20.97
N PRO A 354 9.90 -3.04 19.61
CA PRO A 354 8.62 -2.84 18.98
C PRO A 354 7.61 -3.91 19.44
N ARG A 355 6.42 -3.47 19.83
CA ARG A 355 5.30 -4.33 20.25
C ARG A 355 3.99 -3.80 19.69
N THR A 356 3.00 -4.66 19.58
CA THR A 356 1.63 -4.31 19.22
C THR A 356 0.65 -5.37 19.73
N VAL A 357 -0.61 -5.27 19.34
CA VAL A 357 -1.60 -6.33 19.46
C VAL A 357 -2.02 -6.83 18.09
N ALA A 358 -2.59 -8.02 18.05
CA ALA A 358 -2.95 -8.71 16.80
C ALA A 358 -4.07 -8.03 16.01
N ALA A 359 -4.81 -7.06 16.58
CA ALA A 359 -6.02 -6.50 15.97
C ALA A 359 -5.86 -6.05 14.50
N PRO A 360 -4.86 -5.26 14.09
CA PRO A 360 -4.71 -4.88 12.67
C PRO A 360 -4.32 -6.06 11.76
N ILE A 361 -3.56 -7.02 12.29
CA ILE A 361 -3.14 -8.24 11.58
C ILE A 361 -4.37 -9.09 11.29
N VAL A 362 -5.18 -9.32 12.32
CA VAL A 362 -6.43 -10.09 12.26
C VAL A 362 -7.44 -9.42 11.33
N LEU A 363 -7.58 -8.09 11.44
CA LEU A 363 -8.44 -7.30 10.56
C LEU A 363 -8.10 -7.57 9.09
N ASN A 364 -6.82 -7.42 8.72
CA ASN A 364 -6.38 -7.61 7.35
C ASN A 364 -6.54 -9.05 6.88
N ALA A 365 -6.09 -10.04 7.67
CA ALA A 365 -6.16 -11.46 7.33
C ALA A 365 -7.60 -11.94 7.16
N ALA A 366 -8.49 -11.57 8.09
CA ALA A 366 -9.90 -11.91 8.04
C ALA A 366 -10.61 -11.25 6.85
N ASN A 367 -10.30 -9.99 6.57
CA ASN A 367 -10.84 -9.28 5.42
C ASN A 367 -10.43 -9.93 4.09
N GLU A 368 -9.15 -10.29 3.90
CA GLU A 368 -8.71 -10.98 2.68
C GLU A 368 -9.49 -12.29 2.44
N ILE A 369 -9.72 -13.08 3.49
CA ILE A 369 -10.49 -14.33 3.40
C ILE A 369 -11.98 -14.06 3.14
N ALA A 370 -12.58 -13.11 3.84
CA ALA A 370 -13.99 -12.77 3.66
C ALA A 370 -14.27 -12.19 2.27
N VAL A 371 -13.40 -11.30 1.79
CA VAL A 371 -13.50 -10.74 0.43
C VAL A 371 -13.41 -11.84 -0.64
N GLN A 372 -12.47 -12.79 -0.50
CA GLN A 372 -12.38 -13.91 -1.43
C GLN A 372 -13.62 -14.79 -1.37
N ALA A 373 -14.14 -15.08 -0.17
CA ALA A 373 -15.37 -15.86 0.00
C ALA A 373 -16.59 -15.18 -0.64
N PHE A 374 -16.67 -13.85 -0.56
CA PHE A 374 -17.70 -13.07 -1.25
C PHE A 374 -17.53 -13.12 -2.78
N LEU A 375 -16.32 -12.94 -3.29
CA LEU A 375 -16.04 -13.03 -4.73
C LEU A 375 -16.37 -14.40 -5.31
N ASP A 376 -16.17 -15.47 -4.52
CA ASP A 376 -16.55 -16.85 -4.86
C ASP A 376 -18.07 -17.12 -4.71
N GLY A 377 -18.84 -16.15 -4.25
CA GLY A 377 -20.29 -16.30 -4.01
C GLY A 377 -20.67 -17.18 -2.81
N ARG A 378 -19.72 -17.44 -1.89
CA ARG A 378 -19.95 -18.30 -0.73
C ARG A 378 -20.56 -17.57 0.47
N ILE A 379 -20.44 -16.26 0.53
CA ILE A 379 -21.02 -15.41 1.58
C ILE A 379 -21.67 -14.16 0.97
N THR A 380 -22.53 -13.49 1.73
CA THR A 380 -23.13 -12.20 1.34
C THR A 380 -22.16 -11.04 1.57
N PHE A 381 -22.45 -9.88 0.97
CA PHE A 381 -21.66 -8.66 1.16
C PHE A 381 -21.63 -8.23 2.64
N LEU A 382 -22.76 -8.30 3.34
CA LEU A 382 -22.86 -7.93 4.75
C LEU A 382 -22.15 -8.90 5.69
N ALA A 383 -21.90 -10.14 5.26
CA ALA A 383 -21.13 -11.10 6.06
C ALA A 383 -19.63 -10.75 6.16
N ILE A 384 -19.11 -9.89 5.25
CA ILE A 384 -17.69 -9.46 5.29
C ILE A 384 -17.37 -8.80 6.65
N PRO A 385 -17.99 -7.69 7.05
CA PRO A 385 -17.71 -7.07 8.35
C PRO A 385 -18.02 -7.97 9.54
N GLU A 386 -19.02 -8.86 9.44
CA GLU A 386 -19.35 -9.79 10.53
C GLU A 386 -18.24 -10.83 10.78
N ILE A 387 -17.63 -11.37 9.71
CA ILE A 387 -16.51 -12.30 9.82
C ILE A 387 -15.29 -11.59 10.41
N VAL A 388 -15.00 -10.38 9.94
CA VAL A 388 -13.90 -9.57 10.48
C VAL A 388 -14.08 -9.31 11.97
N GLU A 389 -15.26 -8.88 12.39
CA GLU A 389 -15.59 -8.63 13.80
C GLU A 389 -15.46 -9.87 14.68
N LYS A 390 -15.96 -11.04 14.22
CA LYS A 390 -15.79 -12.32 14.93
C LYS A 390 -14.32 -12.67 15.13
N CYS A 391 -13.49 -12.47 14.10
CA CYS A 391 -12.05 -12.72 14.18
C CYS A 391 -11.37 -11.76 15.17
N LEU A 392 -11.71 -10.46 15.12
CA LEU A 392 -11.19 -9.44 16.04
C LEU A 392 -11.52 -9.74 17.49
N THR A 393 -12.77 -10.16 17.75
CA THR A 393 -13.22 -10.56 19.11
C THR A 393 -12.44 -11.77 19.64
N TRP A 394 -12.07 -12.70 18.75
CA TRP A 394 -11.41 -13.94 19.14
C TRP A 394 -9.89 -13.79 19.35
N LEU A 395 -9.18 -13.04 18.48
CA LEU A 395 -7.71 -12.99 18.46
C LEU A 395 -7.14 -11.56 18.52
N GLY A 396 -7.98 -10.53 18.46
CA GLY A 396 -7.51 -9.15 18.27
C GLY A 396 -6.66 -8.58 19.42
N ASP A 397 -6.83 -9.09 20.64
CA ASP A 397 -6.13 -8.59 21.83
C ASP A 397 -4.85 -9.37 22.16
N GLU A 398 -4.49 -10.40 21.37
CA GLU A 398 -3.25 -11.17 21.55
C GLU A 398 -2.01 -10.27 21.39
N PRO A 399 -1.02 -10.39 22.27
CA PRO A 399 0.22 -9.62 22.19
C PRO A 399 1.06 -10.09 21.00
N VAL A 400 1.75 -9.14 20.37
CA VAL A 400 2.64 -9.35 19.23
C VAL A 400 3.96 -8.65 19.52
N ASP A 401 4.99 -9.42 19.81
CA ASP A 401 6.30 -8.97 20.25
C ASP A 401 7.40 -9.17 19.18
N SER A 402 7.08 -9.87 18.08
CA SER A 402 8.03 -10.19 17.01
C SER A 402 7.35 -10.29 15.64
N LEU A 403 8.14 -10.30 14.57
CA LEU A 403 7.63 -10.57 13.21
C LEU A 403 7.11 -12.00 13.07
N GLU A 404 7.67 -12.95 13.80
CA GLU A 404 7.20 -14.32 13.87
C GLU A 404 5.78 -14.39 14.42
N ASP A 405 5.48 -13.60 15.45
CA ASP A 405 4.12 -13.47 16.01
C ASP A 405 3.16 -12.85 14.99
N VAL A 406 3.61 -11.83 14.22
CA VAL A 406 2.80 -11.26 13.12
C VAL A 406 2.38 -12.34 12.15
N TYR A 407 3.32 -13.19 11.70
CA TYR A 407 3.02 -14.25 10.73
C TYR A 407 2.15 -15.36 11.35
N ALA A 408 2.38 -15.72 12.60
CA ALA A 408 1.58 -16.71 13.31
C ALA A 408 0.13 -16.24 13.48
N CYS A 409 -0.07 -14.98 13.92
CA CYS A 409 -1.40 -14.37 14.04
C CYS A 409 -2.11 -14.26 12.69
N ASP A 410 -1.43 -13.88 11.62
CA ASP A 410 -2.01 -13.82 10.26
C ASP A 410 -2.51 -15.21 9.83
N GLN A 411 -1.71 -16.26 10.00
CA GLN A 411 -2.10 -17.63 9.65
C GLN A 411 -3.31 -18.12 10.44
N GLU A 412 -3.32 -17.88 11.73
CA GLU A 412 -4.39 -18.31 12.63
C GLU A 412 -5.69 -17.55 12.34
N ALA A 413 -5.62 -16.23 12.13
CA ALA A 413 -6.75 -15.43 11.73
C ALA A 413 -7.35 -15.89 10.40
N ARG A 414 -6.51 -16.25 9.42
CA ARG A 414 -6.95 -16.82 8.13
C ARG A 414 -7.64 -18.16 8.31
N ARG A 415 -7.12 -19.01 9.19
CA ARG A 415 -7.74 -20.31 9.49
C ARG A 415 -9.15 -20.11 10.05
N PHE A 416 -9.28 -19.29 11.08
CA PHE A 416 -10.56 -19.02 11.74
C PHE A 416 -11.55 -18.32 10.78
N ALA A 417 -11.10 -17.37 9.98
CA ALA A 417 -11.94 -16.68 9.01
C ALA A 417 -12.50 -17.65 7.94
N ARG A 418 -11.72 -18.66 7.48
CA ARG A 418 -12.23 -19.68 6.57
C ARG A 418 -13.31 -20.55 7.22
N GLU A 419 -13.14 -20.92 8.50
CA GLU A 419 -14.15 -21.65 9.25
C GLU A 419 -15.43 -20.81 9.42
N ALA A 420 -15.29 -19.51 9.73
CA ALA A 420 -16.43 -18.61 9.86
C ALA A 420 -17.16 -18.41 8.54
N ALA A 421 -16.44 -18.31 7.42
CA ALA A 421 -17.00 -18.20 6.07
C ALA A 421 -17.67 -19.49 5.57
N GLY A 422 -17.27 -20.65 6.07
CA GLY A 422 -17.88 -21.96 5.73
C GLY A 422 -19.12 -22.30 6.56
N ARG A 423 -19.42 -21.53 7.61
CA ARG A 423 -20.60 -21.72 8.49
C ARG A 423 -21.75 -20.77 8.16
N ASN A 424 -21.55 -19.85 7.24
CA ASN A 424 -22.54 -18.93 6.70
C ASN A 424 -23.01 -19.43 5.32
#